data_12e29987035504736394a410cd5e5658
#
_entry.id   12e29987035504736394a410cd5e5658
#
_cell.length_a   1.000
_cell.length_b   1.000
_cell.length_c   1.000
_cell.angle_alpha   90.00
_cell.angle_beta   90.00
_cell.angle_gamma   90.00
#
_symmetry.space_group_name_H-M   'P 1'
#
loop_
_entity.id
_entity.type
_entity.pdbx_description
1 polymer ?
#
loop_
_entity_poly.entity_id
_entity_poly.type
_entity_poly.pdbx_seq_one_letter_code
_entity_poly.pdbx_strand_id
1 'polypeptide(L)'
;MAVTLRSGEPVLPEAIAFDCYDTLFLNNHDGWKGSFAEIIEAQDIPLDTDEFWTRWKKYEVNFRKIRTDLGRPFDSPPFKSYRQAWTECFQQVFDDIEFAGDAKLAGDRAALHMTDRPIFPETVEALNSLKGRVKLGVFSNADDEGLLPLLSGAGLEFDFIASSQSAQVYKPALAAFEHLYAGLETDPAKIWYVGDKLFDDVLGGFRSGATTVWINRNDEPVDREPEPDIEITDLRELSGILEHIGG
;
A
#
# COMPACT_ATOMS: atom_id res chain seq x y z
N MET A 1 -19.43 15.42 11.27
CA MET A 1 -18.19 15.64 10.50
C MET A 1 -18.50 16.48 9.28
N ALA A 2 -17.72 17.50 8.96
CA ALA A 2 -17.88 18.20 7.68
C ALA A 2 -17.02 17.47 6.65
N VAL A 3 -17.67 16.72 5.76
CA VAL A 3 -16.98 16.14 4.59
C VAL A 3 -16.82 17.29 3.59
N THR A 4 -15.62 17.79 3.44
CA THR A 4 -15.31 18.82 2.45
C THR A 4 -14.87 18.12 1.18
N LEU A 5 -15.69 18.15 0.15
CA LEU A 5 -15.30 17.65 -1.16
C LEU A 5 -14.78 18.78 -2.02
N ARG A 6 -13.65 18.56 -2.68
CA ARG A 6 -13.05 19.51 -3.62
C ARG A 6 -13.85 19.74 -4.88
N SER A 7 -14.60 18.74 -5.34
CA SER A 7 -15.18 18.71 -6.69
C SER A 7 -16.69 18.95 -6.75
N GLY A 8 -17.32 19.45 -5.69
CA GLY A 8 -18.76 19.67 -5.65
C GLY A 8 -19.51 18.70 -4.72
N GLU A 9 -20.76 18.39 -5.02
CA GLU A 9 -21.53 17.46 -4.17
C GLU A 9 -20.94 16.05 -4.17
N PRO A 10 -20.92 15.38 -3.00
CA PRO A 10 -20.39 14.03 -2.86
C PRO A 10 -21.13 13.04 -3.74
N VAL A 11 -20.41 12.32 -4.57
CA VAL A 11 -20.97 11.21 -5.35
C VAL A 11 -20.93 9.96 -4.51
N LEU A 12 -22.07 9.30 -4.32
CA LEU A 12 -22.12 7.98 -3.70
C LEU A 12 -21.29 7.00 -4.52
N PRO A 13 -20.36 6.27 -3.90
CA PRO A 13 -19.53 5.32 -4.62
C PRO A 13 -20.34 4.06 -5.00
N GLU A 14 -20.03 3.48 -6.15
CA GLU A 14 -20.42 2.11 -6.51
C GLU A 14 -19.37 1.10 -6.03
N ALA A 15 -18.13 1.57 -5.83
CA ALA A 15 -17.04 0.76 -5.29
C ALA A 15 -16.17 1.58 -4.32
N ILE A 16 -15.61 0.90 -3.32
CA ILE A 16 -14.56 1.43 -2.46
C ILE A 16 -13.35 0.50 -2.58
N ALA A 17 -12.22 1.07 -2.97
CA ALA A 17 -10.97 0.35 -3.09
C ALA A 17 -9.97 0.83 -2.04
N PHE A 18 -9.15 -0.08 -1.54
CA PHE A 18 -8.23 0.16 -0.44
C PHE A 18 -6.78 -0.13 -0.86
N ASP A 19 -5.85 0.67 -0.37
CA ASP A 19 -4.51 0.18 -0.14
C ASP A 19 -4.53 -0.89 0.98
N CYS A 20 -3.44 -1.65 1.12
CA CYS A 20 -3.38 -2.75 2.10
C CYS A 20 -2.55 -2.38 3.33
N TYR A 21 -1.24 -2.13 3.13
CA TYR A 21 -0.28 -1.94 4.23
C TYR A 21 -0.36 -0.52 4.79
N ASP A 22 -0.48 -0.38 6.12
CA ASP A 22 -0.76 0.84 6.87
C ASP A 22 -2.19 1.41 6.66
N THR A 23 -2.98 0.76 5.78
CA THR A 23 -4.42 1.04 5.58
C THR A 23 -5.30 -0.01 6.27
N LEU A 24 -5.17 -1.28 5.88
CA LEU A 24 -5.90 -2.43 6.45
C LEU A 24 -5.06 -3.20 7.48
N PHE A 25 -3.75 -3.29 7.27
CA PHE A 25 -2.79 -4.01 8.09
C PHE A 25 -1.64 -3.10 8.50
N LEU A 26 -1.22 -3.22 9.76
CA LEU A 26 -0.10 -2.46 10.30
C LEU A 26 1.22 -2.94 9.70
N ASN A 27 2.01 -2.02 9.15
CA ASN A 27 3.31 -2.29 8.57
C ASN A 27 4.39 -1.32 9.08
N ASN A 28 4.51 -1.22 10.38
CA ASN A 28 5.46 -0.35 11.05
C ASN A 28 6.86 -0.97 11.18
N HIS A 29 7.81 -0.17 11.67
CA HIS A 29 9.19 -0.59 11.90
C HIS A 29 9.30 -1.81 12.84
N ASP A 30 8.48 -1.87 13.89
CA ASP A 30 8.54 -2.99 14.84
C ASP A 30 8.16 -4.32 14.19
N GLY A 31 7.23 -4.32 13.24
CA GLY A 31 6.89 -5.49 12.43
C GLY A 31 8.05 -5.99 11.55
N TRP A 32 8.98 -5.11 11.18
CA TRP A 32 10.17 -5.47 10.41
C TRP A 32 11.32 -5.99 11.28
N LYS A 33 11.39 -5.61 12.57
CA LYS A 33 12.48 -6.05 13.47
C LYS A 33 12.60 -7.56 13.56
N GLY A 34 11.48 -8.27 13.65
CA GLY A 34 11.48 -9.74 13.66
C GLY A 34 12.11 -10.33 12.41
N SER A 35 11.73 -9.84 11.22
CA SER A 35 12.30 -10.27 9.94
C SER A 35 13.81 -10.07 9.86
N PHE A 36 14.27 -8.89 10.29
CA PHE A 36 15.68 -8.55 10.24
C PHE A 36 16.50 -9.35 11.26
N ALA A 37 15.96 -9.59 12.46
CA ALA A 37 16.60 -10.45 13.46
C ALA A 37 16.80 -11.88 12.93
N GLU A 38 15.79 -12.47 12.28
CA GLU A 38 15.89 -13.79 11.67
C GLU A 38 16.87 -13.85 10.51
N ILE A 39 16.96 -12.79 9.69
CA ILE A 39 17.94 -12.73 8.60
C ILE A 39 19.37 -12.65 9.15
N ILE A 40 19.58 -11.86 10.21
CA ILE A 40 20.87 -11.73 10.91
C ILE A 40 21.28 -13.08 11.50
N GLU A 41 20.40 -13.72 12.26
CA GLU A 41 20.68 -15.02 12.91
C GLU A 41 20.97 -16.11 11.88
N ALA A 42 20.23 -16.14 10.77
CA ALA A 42 20.38 -17.18 9.75
C ALA A 42 21.71 -17.12 8.99
N GLN A 43 22.40 -15.97 9.04
CA GLN A 43 23.62 -15.75 8.24
C GLN A 43 24.81 -15.23 9.06
N ASP A 44 24.67 -15.12 10.38
CA ASP A 44 25.69 -14.56 11.28
C ASP A 44 26.16 -13.15 10.84
N ILE A 45 25.20 -12.28 10.43
CA ILE A 45 25.50 -10.93 9.95
C ILE A 45 26.08 -10.08 11.10
N PRO A 46 27.23 -9.39 10.91
CA PRO A 46 27.92 -8.69 11.97
C PRO A 46 27.33 -7.28 12.25
N LEU A 47 26.00 -7.17 12.28
CA LEU A 47 25.25 -5.94 12.56
C LEU A 47 24.15 -6.23 13.56
N ASP A 48 23.77 -5.23 14.34
CA ASP A 48 22.49 -5.29 15.08
C ASP A 48 21.30 -5.01 14.14
N THR A 49 20.11 -5.31 14.63
CA THR A 49 18.88 -5.23 13.84
C THR A 49 18.56 -3.80 13.38
N ASP A 50 18.77 -2.80 14.24
CA ASP A 50 18.44 -1.41 13.93
C ASP A 50 19.46 -0.81 12.93
N GLU A 51 20.74 -1.16 13.06
CA GLU A 51 21.75 -0.76 12.08
C GLU A 51 21.52 -1.42 10.73
N PHE A 52 21.24 -2.73 10.70
CA PHE A 52 20.97 -3.47 9.46
C PHE A 52 19.71 -2.90 8.74
N TRP A 53 18.63 -2.68 9.49
CA TRP A 53 17.44 -1.99 8.98
C TRP A 53 17.75 -0.62 8.40
N THR A 54 18.50 0.21 9.12
CA THR A 54 18.81 1.58 8.69
C THR A 54 19.58 1.59 7.38
N ARG A 55 20.57 0.70 7.23
CA ARG A 55 21.36 0.56 6.00
C ARG A 55 20.50 0.10 4.83
N TRP A 56 19.71 -0.96 5.03
CA TRP A 56 18.80 -1.49 4.02
C TRP A 56 17.74 -0.46 3.63
N LYS A 57 17.15 0.24 4.59
CA LYS A 57 16.09 1.24 4.36
C LYS A 57 16.55 2.39 3.47
N LYS A 58 17.80 2.79 3.54
CA LYS A 58 18.40 3.78 2.63
C LYS A 58 18.25 3.35 1.16
N TYR A 59 18.55 2.09 0.84
CA TYR A 59 18.44 1.56 -0.52
C TYR A 59 16.98 1.34 -0.93
N GLU A 60 16.16 0.85 -0.03
CA GLU A 60 14.73 0.64 -0.27
C GLU A 60 14.00 1.96 -0.57
N VAL A 61 14.28 3.02 0.18
CA VAL A 61 13.74 4.36 -0.09
C VAL A 61 14.21 4.88 -1.46
N ASN A 62 15.48 4.64 -1.81
CA ASN A 62 15.97 5.04 -3.14
C ASN A 62 15.24 4.27 -4.25
N PHE A 63 15.04 2.95 -4.11
CA PHE A 63 14.24 2.17 -5.05
C PHE A 63 12.84 2.76 -5.22
N ARG A 64 12.14 3.09 -4.13
CA ARG A 64 10.81 3.70 -4.22
C ARG A 64 10.79 5.04 -4.95
N LYS A 65 11.84 5.84 -4.83
CA LYS A 65 11.94 7.14 -5.52
C LYS A 65 12.11 7.01 -7.02
N ILE A 66 12.80 5.97 -7.48
CA ILE A 66 13.17 5.82 -8.89
C ILE A 66 12.30 4.82 -9.65
N ARG A 67 11.45 4.03 -8.98
CA ARG A 67 10.66 2.95 -9.59
C ARG A 67 9.58 3.44 -10.56
N THR A 68 9.19 4.73 -10.50
CA THR A 68 8.16 5.32 -11.34
C THR A 68 8.53 6.75 -11.70
N ASP A 69 8.60 7.09 -12.99
CA ASP A 69 8.73 8.46 -13.49
C ASP A 69 7.35 9.00 -13.89
N LEU A 70 6.74 9.82 -13.05
CA LEU A 70 5.42 10.40 -13.32
C LEU A 70 5.44 11.48 -14.40
N GLY A 71 6.58 12.12 -14.64
CA GLY A 71 6.75 13.14 -15.69
C GLY A 71 6.93 12.50 -17.07
N ARG A 72 7.53 11.31 -17.11
CA ARG A 72 7.81 10.55 -18.32
C ARG A 72 7.51 9.06 -18.08
N PRO A 73 6.23 8.66 -18.04
CA PRO A 73 5.85 7.29 -17.66
C PRO A 73 6.50 6.20 -18.52
N PHE A 74 6.76 6.49 -19.81
CA PHE A 74 7.44 5.56 -20.73
C PHE A 74 8.95 5.39 -20.45
N ASP A 75 9.54 6.32 -19.68
CA ASP A 75 10.94 6.26 -19.26
C ASP A 75 11.07 5.63 -17.85
N SER A 76 9.97 5.22 -17.24
CA SER A 76 10.01 4.47 -15.97
C SER A 76 10.84 3.21 -16.15
N PRO A 77 11.64 2.83 -15.13
CA PRO A 77 12.36 1.56 -15.18
C PRO A 77 11.40 0.39 -15.41
N PRO A 78 11.86 -0.71 -16.03
CA PRO A 78 11.07 -1.94 -16.09
C PRO A 78 10.57 -2.35 -14.70
N PHE A 79 9.37 -2.88 -14.65
CA PHE A 79 8.81 -3.36 -13.39
C PHE A 79 9.75 -4.38 -12.72
N LYS A 80 9.86 -4.29 -11.41
CA LYS A 80 10.66 -5.17 -10.57
C LYS A 80 9.81 -5.53 -9.34
N SER A 81 9.68 -6.80 -9.00
CA SER A 81 8.96 -7.18 -7.78
C SER A 81 9.66 -6.64 -6.53
N TYR A 82 8.94 -6.51 -5.44
CA TYR A 82 9.55 -6.13 -4.15
C TYR A 82 10.58 -7.14 -3.69
N ARG A 83 10.33 -8.44 -3.89
CA ARG A 83 11.32 -9.49 -3.60
C ARG A 83 12.63 -9.25 -4.35
N GLN A 84 12.57 -8.93 -5.65
CA GLN A 84 13.76 -8.62 -6.45
C GLN A 84 14.44 -7.34 -5.95
N ALA A 85 13.68 -6.27 -5.74
CA ALA A 85 14.20 -5.00 -5.27
C ALA A 85 14.85 -5.11 -3.88
N TRP A 86 14.22 -5.84 -2.96
CA TRP A 86 14.76 -6.05 -1.61
C TRP A 86 16.00 -6.94 -1.62
N THR A 87 16.05 -7.97 -2.47
CA THR A 87 17.26 -8.77 -2.69
C THR A 87 18.43 -7.87 -3.11
N GLU A 88 18.20 -6.96 -4.06
CA GLU A 88 19.24 -6.01 -4.48
C GLU A 88 19.62 -5.03 -3.37
N CYS A 89 18.66 -4.58 -2.56
CA CYS A 89 18.95 -3.73 -1.39
C CYS A 89 19.82 -4.47 -0.36
N PHE A 90 19.54 -5.74 -0.09
CA PHE A 90 20.39 -6.56 0.80
C PHE A 90 21.77 -6.77 0.23
N GLN A 91 21.89 -7.03 -1.09
CA GLN A 91 23.19 -7.15 -1.73
C GLN A 91 24.02 -5.86 -1.56
N GLN A 92 23.42 -4.70 -1.75
CA GLN A 92 24.10 -3.41 -1.54
C GLN A 92 24.57 -3.22 -0.10
N VAL A 93 23.78 -3.66 0.89
CA VAL A 93 24.23 -3.62 2.29
C VAL A 93 25.39 -4.58 2.52
N PHE A 94 25.33 -5.80 1.98
CA PHE A 94 26.42 -6.77 2.13
C PHE A 94 27.71 -6.30 1.47
N ASP A 95 27.61 -5.66 0.29
CA ASP A 95 28.77 -5.07 -0.38
C ASP A 95 29.36 -3.91 0.45
N ASP A 96 28.51 -3.04 1.05
CA ASP A 96 28.96 -1.91 1.87
C ASP A 96 29.75 -2.34 3.14
N ILE A 97 29.43 -3.52 3.68
CA ILE A 97 30.07 -4.05 4.89
C ILE A 97 31.09 -5.18 4.58
N GLU A 98 31.39 -5.39 3.30
CA GLU A 98 32.29 -6.45 2.82
C GLU A 98 31.92 -7.85 3.37
N PHE A 99 30.62 -8.14 3.46
CA PHE A 99 30.08 -9.40 3.99
C PHE A 99 29.64 -10.33 2.87
N ALA A 100 30.11 -11.58 2.89
CA ALA A 100 29.73 -12.61 1.91
C ALA A 100 28.41 -13.30 2.29
N GLY A 101 27.31 -12.53 2.35
CA GLY A 101 25.98 -13.03 2.67
C GLY A 101 25.19 -13.48 1.44
N ASP A 102 24.09 -14.21 1.70
CA ASP A 102 23.09 -14.59 0.69
C ASP A 102 21.96 -13.55 0.66
N ALA A 103 22.08 -12.57 -0.24
CA ALA A 103 21.09 -11.53 -0.42
C ALA A 103 19.75 -12.08 -0.90
N LYS A 104 19.75 -13.20 -1.65
CA LYS A 104 18.52 -13.84 -2.09
C LYS A 104 17.74 -14.43 -0.91
N LEU A 105 18.44 -15.14 -0.02
CA LEU A 105 17.83 -15.65 1.21
C LEU A 105 17.23 -14.52 2.05
N ALA A 106 17.95 -13.41 2.18
CA ALA A 106 17.46 -12.22 2.91
C ALA A 106 16.20 -11.62 2.26
N GLY A 107 16.20 -11.46 0.94
CA GLY A 107 15.05 -10.97 0.17
C GLY A 107 13.83 -11.91 0.25
N ASP A 108 14.04 -13.21 0.15
CA ASP A 108 12.99 -14.23 0.26
C ASP A 108 12.36 -14.21 1.66
N ARG A 109 13.16 -14.09 2.74
CA ARG A 109 12.64 -13.99 4.11
C ARG A 109 11.88 -12.69 4.33
N ALA A 110 12.40 -11.55 3.87
CA ALA A 110 11.72 -10.28 3.95
C ALA A 110 10.36 -10.30 3.22
N ALA A 111 10.28 -10.92 2.03
CA ALA A 111 9.03 -11.07 1.29
C ALA A 111 8.04 -11.99 2.02
N LEU A 112 8.50 -13.10 2.61
CA LEU A 112 7.66 -14.02 3.38
C LEU A 112 7.02 -13.33 4.59
N HIS A 113 7.74 -12.47 5.30
CA HIS A 113 7.21 -11.74 6.44
C HIS A 113 6.08 -10.77 6.09
N MET A 114 5.88 -10.44 4.81
CA MET A 114 4.72 -9.64 4.39
C MET A 114 3.40 -10.40 4.43
N THR A 115 3.44 -11.72 4.58
CA THR A 115 2.24 -12.57 4.75
C THR A 115 1.67 -12.55 6.16
N ASP A 116 2.41 -11.99 7.13
CA ASP A 116 2.04 -11.98 8.55
C ASP A 116 2.18 -10.56 9.12
N ARG A 117 1.17 -9.74 8.91
CA ARG A 117 1.07 -8.38 9.46
C ARG A 117 -0.20 -8.27 10.31
N PRO A 118 -0.13 -7.62 11.47
CA PRO A 118 -1.30 -7.40 12.29
C PRO A 118 -2.37 -6.60 11.53
N ILE A 119 -3.60 -7.08 11.54
CA ILE A 119 -4.74 -6.33 11.02
C ILE A 119 -5.10 -5.20 11.98
N PHE A 120 -5.49 -4.03 11.47
CA PHE A 120 -6.04 -2.99 12.33
C PHE A 120 -7.36 -3.45 12.95
N PRO A 121 -7.59 -3.19 14.26
CA PRO A 121 -8.74 -3.75 14.98
C PRO A 121 -10.11 -3.46 14.36
N GLU A 122 -10.25 -2.30 13.71
CA GLU A 122 -11.48 -1.84 13.08
C GLU A 122 -11.71 -2.38 11.67
N THR A 123 -10.68 -2.95 11.00
CA THR A 123 -10.75 -3.31 9.57
C THR A 123 -11.90 -4.27 9.26
N VAL A 124 -12.03 -5.35 10.02
CA VAL A 124 -13.06 -6.37 9.77
C VAL A 124 -14.48 -5.77 9.94
N GLU A 125 -14.68 -4.97 10.98
CA GLU A 125 -15.96 -4.29 11.25
C GLU A 125 -16.28 -3.32 10.12
N ALA A 126 -15.32 -2.49 9.73
CA ALA A 126 -15.49 -1.50 8.67
C ALA A 126 -15.85 -2.15 7.33
N LEU A 127 -15.08 -3.16 6.88
CA LEU A 127 -15.37 -3.85 5.62
C LEU A 127 -16.73 -4.57 5.64
N ASN A 128 -17.10 -5.21 6.75
CA ASN A 128 -18.40 -5.83 6.89
C ASN A 128 -19.55 -4.83 6.82
N SER A 129 -19.39 -3.61 7.31
CA SER A 129 -20.41 -2.55 7.23
C SER A 129 -20.63 -2.04 5.79
N LEU A 130 -19.66 -2.24 4.91
CA LEU A 130 -19.69 -1.83 3.50
C LEU A 130 -20.15 -2.96 2.57
N LYS A 131 -19.97 -4.23 3.00
CA LYS A 131 -20.26 -5.43 2.20
C LYS A 131 -21.73 -5.45 1.76
N GLY A 132 -21.95 -5.64 0.45
CA GLY A 132 -23.27 -5.67 -0.15
C GLY A 132 -23.90 -4.27 -0.39
N ARG A 133 -23.27 -3.19 0.05
CA ARG A 133 -23.67 -1.82 -0.23
C ARG A 133 -22.90 -1.25 -1.43
N VAL A 134 -21.62 -1.58 -1.51
CA VAL A 134 -20.70 -1.20 -2.59
C VAL A 134 -19.81 -2.39 -2.92
N LYS A 135 -19.19 -2.39 -4.10
CA LYS A 135 -18.09 -3.33 -4.41
C LYS A 135 -16.85 -2.96 -3.58
N LEU A 136 -16.11 -3.97 -3.16
CA LEU A 136 -14.86 -3.79 -2.40
C LEU A 136 -13.67 -4.21 -3.24
N GLY A 137 -12.65 -3.38 -3.34
CA GLY A 137 -11.42 -3.67 -4.06
C GLY A 137 -10.17 -3.46 -3.21
N VAL A 138 -9.06 -4.09 -3.62
CA VAL A 138 -7.73 -3.82 -3.08
C VAL A 138 -6.74 -3.59 -4.22
N PHE A 139 -5.93 -2.55 -4.11
CA PHE A 139 -4.71 -2.40 -4.88
C PHE A 139 -3.56 -1.99 -3.98
N SER A 140 -2.56 -2.84 -3.85
CA SER A 140 -1.38 -2.53 -3.05
C SER A 140 -0.09 -2.53 -3.87
N ASN A 141 0.83 -1.62 -3.54
CA ASN A 141 2.21 -1.71 -4.00
C ASN A 141 2.91 -2.87 -3.25
N ALA A 142 2.71 -4.09 -3.75
CA ALA A 142 3.13 -5.33 -3.12
C ALA A 142 3.40 -6.43 -4.16
N ASP A 143 4.00 -7.53 -3.71
CA ASP A 143 4.04 -8.78 -4.47
C ASP A 143 2.86 -9.67 -4.07
N ASP A 144 2.30 -10.43 -5.02
CA ASP A 144 1.14 -11.30 -4.82
C ASP A 144 1.37 -12.34 -3.73
N GLU A 145 2.58 -12.86 -3.63
CA GLU A 145 2.98 -13.86 -2.63
C GLU A 145 2.91 -13.35 -1.18
N GLY A 146 3.00 -12.03 -0.96
CA GLY A 146 2.78 -11.40 0.34
C GLY A 146 1.31 -11.02 0.54
N LEU A 147 0.72 -10.37 -0.46
CA LEU A 147 -0.62 -9.77 -0.36
C LEU A 147 -1.74 -10.82 -0.26
N LEU A 148 -1.76 -11.81 -1.18
CA LEU A 148 -2.87 -12.74 -1.26
C LEU A 148 -3.01 -13.63 -0.01
N PRO A 149 -1.91 -14.24 0.53
CA PRO A 149 -2.00 -14.99 1.78
C PRO A 149 -2.38 -14.11 2.99
N LEU A 150 -1.91 -12.85 3.04
CA LEU A 150 -2.24 -11.92 4.12
C LEU A 150 -3.76 -11.65 4.16
N LEU A 151 -4.37 -11.29 3.02
CA LEU A 151 -5.80 -11.02 2.93
C LEU A 151 -6.64 -12.26 3.23
N SER A 152 -6.29 -13.42 2.64
CA SER A 152 -7.02 -14.67 2.85
C SER A 152 -6.88 -15.21 4.28
N GLY A 153 -5.69 -15.07 4.88
CA GLY A 153 -5.42 -15.47 6.27
C GLY A 153 -6.26 -14.69 7.28
N ALA A 154 -6.57 -13.43 6.98
CA ALA A 154 -7.46 -12.59 7.77
C ALA A 154 -8.96 -12.80 7.46
N GLY A 155 -9.30 -13.67 6.51
CA GLY A 155 -10.68 -13.93 6.09
C GLY A 155 -11.34 -12.74 5.39
N LEU A 156 -10.57 -11.85 4.80
CA LEU A 156 -11.09 -10.69 4.07
C LEU A 156 -11.45 -11.08 2.63
N GLU A 157 -12.63 -10.67 2.21
CA GLU A 157 -13.16 -10.92 0.87
C GLU A 157 -13.34 -9.61 0.13
N PHE A 158 -12.90 -9.59 -1.14
CA PHE A 158 -13.02 -8.45 -2.03
C PHE A 158 -13.56 -8.90 -3.39
N ASP A 159 -14.26 -8.00 -4.09
CA ASP A 159 -14.74 -8.24 -5.46
C ASP A 159 -13.58 -8.26 -6.46
N PHE A 160 -12.50 -7.50 -6.17
CA PHE A 160 -11.28 -7.50 -6.96
C PHE A 160 -10.04 -7.22 -6.09
N ILE A 161 -8.99 -8.00 -6.31
CA ILE A 161 -7.68 -7.82 -5.65
C ILE A 161 -6.62 -7.68 -6.73
N ALA A 162 -5.81 -6.65 -6.64
CA ALA A 162 -4.65 -6.45 -7.49
C ALA A 162 -3.44 -5.97 -6.67
N SER A 163 -2.26 -6.23 -7.19
CA SER A 163 -0.99 -5.76 -6.67
C SER A 163 -0.20 -5.05 -7.77
N SER A 164 0.87 -4.34 -7.37
CA SER A 164 1.83 -3.84 -8.36
C SER A 164 2.47 -4.97 -9.16
N GLN A 165 2.60 -6.17 -8.61
CA GLN A 165 3.13 -7.32 -9.34
C GLN A 165 2.14 -7.84 -10.39
N SER A 166 0.87 -8.04 -10.06
CA SER A 166 -0.13 -8.48 -11.04
C SER A 166 -0.37 -7.45 -12.15
N ALA A 167 -0.35 -6.16 -11.80
CA ALA A 167 -0.50 -5.06 -12.76
C ALA A 167 0.79 -4.69 -13.51
N GLN A 168 1.97 -5.17 -13.08
CA GLN A 168 3.30 -4.83 -13.60
C GLN A 168 3.59 -3.31 -13.57
N VAL A 169 2.98 -2.60 -12.61
CA VAL A 169 3.10 -1.15 -12.44
C VAL A 169 2.81 -0.75 -11.00
N TYR A 170 3.47 0.33 -10.53
CA TYR A 170 3.28 0.85 -9.17
C TYR A 170 2.33 2.03 -9.13
N LYS A 171 1.56 2.18 -8.04
CA LYS A 171 1.01 3.48 -7.65
C LYS A 171 2.16 4.47 -7.45
N PRO A 172 1.98 5.75 -7.81
CA PRO A 172 0.77 6.44 -8.25
C PRO A 172 0.62 6.51 -9.78
N ALA A 173 1.19 5.60 -10.56
CA ALA A 173 1.01 5.58 -12.00
C ALA A 173 -0.46 5.32 -12.37
N LEU A 174 -0.97 6.06 -13.37
CA LEU A 174 -2.37 5.96 -13.82
C LEU A 174 -2.77 4.53 -14.18
N ALA A 175 -1.89 3.79 -14.88
CA ALA A 175 -2.15 2.41 -15.30
C ALA A 175 -2.40 1.46 -14.11
N ALA A 176 -1.88 1.73 -12.90
CA ALA A 176 -2.18 0.95 -11.71
C ALA A 176 -3.66 1.07 -11.32
N PHE A 177 -4.18 2.28 -11.33
CA PHE A 177 -5.58 2.56 -11.01
C PHE A 177 -6.52 2.11 -12.13
N GLU A 178 -6.15 2.28 -13.40
CA GLU A 178 -6.90 1.77 -14.54
C GLU A 178 -7.06 0.24 -14.46
N HIS A 179 -6.01 -0.48 -14.06
CA HIS A 179 -6.07 -1.93 -13.84
C HIS A 179 -7.08 -2.31 -12.74
N LEU A 180 -7.07 -1.60 -11.61
CA LEU A 180 -8.01 -1.78 -10.51
C LEU A 180 -9.46 -1.51 -10.96
N TYR A 181 -9.70 -0.39 -11.65
CA TYR A 181 -11.04 0.02 -12.06
C TYR A 181 -11.63 -0.90 -13.13
N ALA A 182 -10.80 -1.39 -14.04
CA ALA A 182 -11.21 -2.41 -15.01
C ALA A 182 -11.63 -3.72 -14.31
N GLY A 183 -10.90 -4.16 -13.29
CA GLY A 183 -11.24 -5.34 -12.51
C GLY A 183 -12.50 -5.18 -11.66
N LEU A 184 -12.76 -3.97 -11.15
CA LEU A 184 -14.00 -3.64 -10.45
C LEU A 184 -15.19 -3.38 -11.40
N GLU A 185 -14.93 -3.24 -12.71
CA GLU A 185 -15.96 -2.87 -13.69
C GLU A 185 -16.78 -1.65 -13.25
N THR A 186 -16.08 -0.60 -12.82
CA THR A 186 -16.69 0.60 -12.23
C THR A 186 -16.03 1.85 -12.79
N ASP A 187 -16.84 2.89 -13.07
CA ASP A 187 -16.37 4.20 -13.51
C ASP A 187 -15.51 4.84 -12.42
N PRO A 188 -14.32 5.37 -12.74
CA PRO A 188 -13.44 6.05 -11.77
C PRO A 188 -14.19 7.09 -10.90
N ALA A 189 -15.07 7.90 -11.49
CA ALA A 189 -15.83 8.92 -10.78
C ALA A 189 -16.80 8.37 -9.71
N LYS A 190 -17.05 7.07 -9.71
CA LYS A 190 -17.89 6.34 -8.74
C LYS A 190 -17.08 5.44 -7.82
N ILE A 191 -15.76 5.63 -7.77
CA ILE A 191 -14.86 4.89 -6.89
C ILE A 191 -14.33 5.83 -5.82
N TRP A 192 -14.37 5.38 -4.57
CA TRP A 192 -13.54 5.96 -3.53
C TRP A 192 -12.27 5.11 -3.38
N TYR A 193 -11.12 5.77 -3.40
CA TYR A 193 -9.85 5.11 -3.15
C TYR A 193 -9.31 5.52 -1.77
N VAL A 194 -9.17 4.54 -0.88
CA VAL A 194 -8.77 4.72 0.52
C VAL A 194 -7.31 4.29 0.69
N GLY A 195 -6.46 5.16 1.19
CA GLY A 195 -5.06 4.82 1.46
C GLY A 195 -4.39 5.78 2.44
N ASP A 196 -3.21 5.40 2.94
CA ASP A 196 -2.47 6.16 3.96
C ASP A 196 -1.37 7.07 3.38
N LYS A 197 -1.01 6.91 2.11
CA LYS A 197 0.08 7.69 1.48
C LYS A 197 -0.45 8.80 0.58
N LEU A 198 -0.15 10.06 0.92
CA LEU A 198 -0.47 11.21 0.08
C LEU A 198 0.10 11.09 -1.35
N PHE A 199 1.30 10.47 -1.50
CA PHE A 199 1.91 10.31 -2.83
C PHE A 199 1.35 9.12 -3.61
N ASP A 200 1.35 7.93 -3.04
CA ASP A 200 0.96 6.71 -3.78
C ASP A 200 -0.56 6.64 -3.97
N ASP A 201 -1.35 7.02 -2.96
CA ASP A 201 -2.80 6.81 -2.90
C ASP A 201 -3.59 8.06 -3.28
N VAL A 202 -3.36 9.18 -2.59
CA VAL A 202 -4.14 10.41 -2.82
C VAL A 202 -3.81 11.01 -4.19
N LEU A 203 -2.53 11.22 -4.51
CA LEU A 203 -2.13 11.73 -5.82
C LEU A 203 -2.56 10.78 -6.95
N GLY A 204 -2.37 9.47 -6.76
CA GLY A 204 -2.73 8.46 -7.76
C GLY A 204 -4.24 8.39 -7.99
N GLY A 205 -5.03 8.30 -6.93
CA GLY A 205 -6.49 8.31 -6.97
C GLY A 205 -7.05 9.57 -7.62
N PHE A 206 -6.55 10.75 -7.20
CA PHE A 206 -6.95 12.03 -7.80
C PHE A 206 -6.68 12.08 -9.31
N ARG A 207 -5.48 11.70 -9.74
CA ARG A 207 -5.10 11.71 -11.19
C ARG A 207 -5.91 10.73 -12.01
N SER A 208 -6.39 9.67 -11.41
CA SER A 208 -7.20 8.63 -12.05
C SER A 208 -8.70 8.93 -12.05
N GLY A 209 -9.13 10.02 -11.42
CA GLY A 209 -10.51 10.47 -11.37
C GLY A 209 -11.37 9.86 -10.25
N ALA A 210 -10.77 9.15 -9.32
CA ALA A 210 -11.47 8.65 -8.12
C ALA A 210 -11.59 9.74 -7.05
N THR A 211 -12.60 9.61 -6.17
CA THR A 211 -12.63 10.32 -4.91
C THR A 211 -11.58 9.74 -3.97
N THR A 212 -10.73 10.58 -3.44
CA THR A 212 -9.63 10.16 -2.58
C THR A 212 -10.00 10.27 -1.11
N VAL A 213 -9.80 9.17 -0.38
CA VAL A 213 -9.99 9.11 1.07
C VAL A 213 -8.64 8.83 1.72
N TRP A 214 -8.13 9.82 2.44
CA TRP A 214 -6.88 9.65 3.18
C TRP A 214 -7.15 9.16 4.59
N ILE A 215 -6.63 7.98 4.93
CA ILE A 215 -6.67 7.50 6.30
C ILE A 215 -5.45 8.03 7.07
N ASN A 216 -5.66 9.08 7.83
CA ASN A 216 -4.65 9.81 8.60
C ASN A 216 -4.70 9.43 10.07
N ARG A 217 -4.18 8.27 10.44
CA ARG A 217 -4.21 7.74 11.80
C ARG A 217 -3.36 8.51 12.80
N ASN A 218 -2.37 9.26 12.31
CA ASN A 218 -1.37 9.92 13.13
C ASN A 218 -1.51 11.45 13.18
N ASP A 219 -2.59 12.00 12.62
CA ASP A 219 -2.81 13.45 12.50
C ASP A 219 -1.62 14.17 11.83
N GLU A 220 -1.15 13.57 10.72
CA GLU A 220 -0.04 14.13 9.94
C GLU A 220 -0.53 15.32 9.11
N PRO A 221 0.27 16.36 8.91
CA PRO A 221 -0.12 17.47 8.06
C PRO A 221 -0.14 17.06 6.59
N VAL A 222 -1.04 17.66 5.81
CA VAL A 222 -1.01 17.53 4.35
C VAL A 222 0.22 18.29 3.83
N ASP A 223 1.21 17.55 3.32
CA ASP A 223 2.53 18.09 2.91
C ASP A 223 2.66 18.30 1.39
N ARG A 224 1.60 17.96 0.64
CA ARG A 224 1.61 18.03 -0.84
C ARG A 224 0.24 18.17 -1.45
N GLU A 225 0.22 18.63 -2.70
CA GLU A 225 -0.96 18.62 -3.56
C GLU A 225 -1.06 17.32 -4.39
N PRO A 226 -2.27 16.84 -4.68
CA PRO A 226 -3.56 17.37 -4.21
C PRO A 226 -3.82 17.02 -2.75
N GLU A 227 -4.59 17.86 -2.04
CA GLU A 227 -5.16 17.44 -0.74
C GLU A 227 -6.18 16.34 -0.98
N PRO A 228 -6.44 15.43 -0.02
CA PRO A 228 -7.48 14.43 -0.14
C PRO A 228 -8.89 15.06 -0.22
N ASP A 229 -9.81 14.38 -0.89
CA ASP A 229 -11.21 14.79 -0.92
C ASP A 229 -11.89 14.56 0.44
N ILE A 230 -11.50 13.46 1.11
CA ILE A 230 -12.00 13.05 2.43
C ILE A 230 -10.81 12.66 3.29
N GLU A 231 -10.81 13.08 4.55
CA GLU A 231 -9.85 12.64 5.57
C GLU A 231 -10.60 11.90 6.67
N ILE A 232 -10.07 10.72 7.04
CA ILE A 232 -10.56 9.89 8.13
C ILE A 232 -9.39 9.45 9.02
N THR A 233 -9.68 9.11 10.26
CA THR A 233 -8.70 8.56 11.21
C THR A 233 -8.96 7.08 11.50
N ASP A 234 -10.16 6.59 11.15
CA ASP A 234 -10.64 5.23 11.41
C ASP A 234 -11.52 4.77 10.24
N LEU A 235 -11.33 3.53 9.78
CA LEU A 235 -12.08 3.00 8.62
C LEU A 235 -13.59 2.91 8.88
N ARG A 236 -14.04 2.82 10.12
CA ARG A 236 -15.48 2.79 10.48
C ARG A 236 -16.22 4.08 10.11
N GLU A 237 -15.48 5.19 9.94
CA GLU A 237 -16.07 6.46 9.51
C GLU A 237 -16.69 6.36 8.11
N LEU A 238 -16.19 5.46 7.25
CA LEU A 238 -16.68 5.29 5.88
C LEU A 238 -18.19 5.02 5.82
N SER A 239 -18.70 4.13 6.68
CA SER A 239 -20.13 3.79 6.69
C SER A 239 -21.01 4.97 7.08
N GLY A 240 -20.56 5.76 8.07
CA GLY A 240 -21.27 6.98 8.50
C GLY A 240 -21.29 8.07 7.42
N ILE A 241 -20.17 8.21 6.67
CA ILE A 241 -20.08 9.15 5.54
C ILE A 241 -21.05 8.72 4.42
N LEU A 242 -21.09 7.42 4.07
CA LEU A 242 -22.01 6.89 3.08
C LEU A 242 -23.50 7.15 3.45
N GLU A 243 -23.84 6.99 4.72
CA GLU A 243 -25.20 7.25 5.21
C GLU A 243 -25.55 8.74 5.14
N HIS A 244 -24.60 9.60 5.44
CA HIS A 244 -24.82 11.06 5.38
C HIS A 244 -25.03 11.56 3.94
N ILE A 245 -24.33 10.97 2.97
CA ILE A 245 -24.41 11.35 1.55
C ILE A 245 -25.64 10.74 0.87
N GLY A 246 -26.04 9.52 1.28
CA GLY A 246 -27.12 8.74 0.65
C GLY A 246 -28.53 9.03 1.19
N GLY A 247 -28.63 9.73 2.29
CA GLY A 247 -29.90 10.02 2.95
C GLY A 247 -30.40 11.40 2.75
#